data_a85ea37e3715c65f427f04f1f9a0df5e
#
_entry.id   a85ea37e3715c65f427f04f1f9a0df5e
#
_cell.length_a   1.000
_cell.length_b   1.000
_cell.length_c   1.000
_cell.angle_alpha   90.00
_cell.angle_beta   90.00
_cell.angle_gamma   90.00
#
_symmetry.space_group_name_H-M   'P 1'
#
loop_
_entity.id
_entity.type
_entity.pdbx_description
1 polymer ?
#
loop_
_entity_poly.entity_id
_entity_poly.type
_entity_poly.pdbx_seq_one_letter_code
_entity_poly.pdbx_strand_id
1 'polypeptide(L)'
;MIDIKFLRENPEIVKENIKRKFQDNKLHLVDEVISLDQKNREAKLSGDNLRATRKTLSNQIGILMQSGKKEEAEEIKKQVQSINEELTKNEELETQYSEEIKAKMMKIPNIMHESVPIGKDDSENVEIKKFGEPVVPNYEIPFHGEILESLGGLDLDSARRVSGNGFYYLMGDVARLHSAVLTYARDFMINKGFTYCIPPYMIRSDVVTGVMSFEEMDAMMYKIEGEDLYLIGTSEHSMIGKFKGQIIQEKELHLCLTSYSPCFRKEVGSHGIEERGLYRVHQFEKEEMIVICKAEDAMEWYNKMWKYTVEFFRSLDVPVRTLECCSGDLADLKVKSCDVEAWSPRQKKYFEVGSCSTLGDAQARRLSIRAKGEKGNYLVSTLNNTVLATPRGLIAVLENNYQEDGSIKVPKALQPYMGGTEVIKPKE
;
A
#
# COMPACT_ATOMS: atom_id res chain seq x y z
N MET A 1 -7.71 7.89 2.87
CA MET A 1 -8.43 9.04 3.48
C MET A 1 -9.88 8.97 3.03
N ILE A 2 -10.82 8.95 3.96
CA ILE A 2 -12.26 8.96 3.63
C ILE A 2 -12.70 10.33 3.07
N ASP A 3 -13.91 10.39 2.51
CA ASP A 3 -14.51 11.66 2.05
C ASP A 3 -14.94 12.52 3.24
N ILE A 4 -14.54 13.80 3.26
CA ILE A 4 -14.94 14.74 4.33
C ILE A 4 -16.46 15.00 4.34
N LYS A 5 -17.10 14.96 3.17
CA LYS A 5 -18.55 15.08 3.07
C LYS A 5 -19.23 13.86 3.70
N PHE A 6 -18.74 12.66 3.39
CA PHE A 6 -19.23 11.42 4.01
C PHE A 6 -19.06 11.47 5.54
N LEU A 7 -17.90 11.88 6.05
CA LEU A 7 -17.65 12.00 7.49
C LEU A 7 -18.63 12.98 8.16
N ARG A 8 -18.85 14.13 7.55
CA ARG A 8 -19.78 15.15 8.06
C ARG A 8 -21.22 14.68 8.07
N GLU A 9 -21.67 13.97 7.03
CA GLU A 9 -23.05 13.48 6.89
C GLU A 9 -23.29 12.21 7.72
N ASN A 10 -22.26 11.43 8.01
CA ASN A 10 -22.35 10.12 8.66
C ASN A 10 -21.31 9.94 9.80
N PRO A 11 -21.21 10.87 10.77
CA PRO A 11 -20.18 10.81 11.80
C PRO A 11 -20.25 9.54 12.66
N GLU A 12 -21.45 9.05 12.96
CA GLU A 12 -21.63 7.85 13.78
C GLU A 12 -21.19 6.58 13.05
N ILE A 13 -21.35 6.50 11.73
CA ILE A 13 -20.81 5.37 10.94
C ILE A 13 -19.29 5.37 11.02
N VAL A 14 -18.65 6.54 10.91
CA VAL A 14 -17.19 6.67 11.02
C VAL A 14 -16.70 6.28 12.42
N LYS A 15 -17.37 6.77 13.47
CA LYS A 15 -17.04 6.42 14.87
C LYS A 15 -17.21 4.92 15.14
N GLU A 16 -18.28 4.32 14.64
CA GLU A 16 -18.51 2.89 14.76
C GLU A 16 -17.42 2.08 14.04
N ASN A 17 -17.03 2.49 12.83
CA ASN A 17 -15.92 1.87 12.11
C ASN A 17 -14.60 1.94 12.88
N ILE A 18 -14.30 3.07 13.53
CA ILE A 18 -13.12 3.26 14.39
C ILE A 18 -13.15 2.28 15.57
N LYS A 19 -14.31 2.16 16.26
CA LYS A 19 -14.49 1.21 17.36
C LYS A 19 -14.31 -0.24 16.93
N ARG A 20 -14.91 -0.61 15.81
CA ARG A 20 -14.79 -1.96 15.24
C ARG A 20 -13.35 -2.32 14.83
N LYS A 21 -12.51 -1.31 14.57
CA LYS A 21 -11.06 -1.46 14.35
C LYS A 21 -10.24 -1.39 15.65
N PHE A 22 -10.87 -1.33 16.82
CA PHE A 22 -10.21 -1.20 18.13
C PHE A 22 -9.28 0.01 18.25
N GLN A 23 -9.66 1.14 17.61
CA GLN A 23 -8.89 2.38 17.58
C GLN A 23 -9.60 3.53 18.32
N ASP A 24 -10.19 3.26 19.49
CA ASP A 24 -11.00 4.23 20.26
C ASP A 24 -10.26 5.54 20.54
N ASN A 25 -8.94 5.50 20.62
CA ASN A 25 -8.08 6.69 20.75
C ASN A 25 -8.21 7.68 19.60
N LYS A 26 -8.78 7.28 18.46
CA LYS A 26 -9.00 8.14 17.28
C LYS A 26 -10.42 8.73 17.20
N LEU A 27 -11.34 8.37 18.10
CA LEU A 27 -12.75 8.81 18.07
C LEU A 27 -12.89 10.34 18.10
N HIS A 28 -12.07 11.03 18.91
CA HIS A 28 -12.09 12.48 19.04
C HIS A 28 -11.80 13.21 17.72
N LEU A 29 -11.02 12.58 16.79
CA LEU A 29 -10.66 13.18 15.51
C LEU A 29 -11.88 13.46 14.63
N VAL A 30 -12.96 12.67 14.76
CA VAL A 30 -14.19 12.85 13.98
C VAL A 30 -14.84 14.19 14.33
N ASP A 31 -15.03 14.47 15.61
CA ASP A 31 -15.66 15.72 16.08
C ASP A 31 -14.78 16.94 15.81
N GLU A 32 -13.47 16.78 15.96
CA GLU A 32 -12.50 17.84 15.63
C GLU A 32 -12.51 18.22 14.15
N VAL A 33 -12.56 17.21 13.25
CA VAL A 33 -12.66 17.45 11.80
C VAL A 33 -13.97 18.16 11.45
N ILE A 34 -15.10 17.76 12.04
CA ILE A 34 -16.39 18.40 11.81
C ILE A 34 -16.35 19.88 12.22
N SER A 35 -15.79 20.17 13.40
CA SER A 35 -15.64 21.53 13.91
C SER A 35 -14.75 22.38 13.00
N LEU A 36 -13.61 21.84 12.58
CA LEU A 36 -12.69 22.52 11.66
C LEU A 36 -13.29 22.72 10.27
N ASP A 37 -14.02 21.73 9.73
CA ASP A 37 -14.71 21.85 8.45
C ASP A 37 -15.78 22.96 8.49
N GLN A 38 -16.50 23.09 9.59
CA GLN A 38 -17.46 24.18 9.77
C GLN A 38 -16.73 25.54 9.72
N LYS A 39 -15.67 25.73 10.51
CA LYS A 39 -14.88 26.97 10.52
C LYS A 39 -14.28 27.28 9.14
N ASN A 40 -13.77 26.28 8.44
CA ASN A 40 -13.21 26.44 7.10
C ASN A 40 -14.28 26.89 6.07
N ARG A 41 -15.49 26.33 6.17
CA ARG A 41 -16.62 26.76 5.31
C ARG A 41 -17.10 28.16 5.62
N GLU A 42 -17.13 28.56 6.89
CA GLU A 42 -17.45 29.92 7.32
C GLU A 42 -16.40 30.92 6.82
N ALA A 43 -15.11 30.58 6.95
CA ALA A 43 -14.03 31.40 6.42
C ALA A 43 -14.12 31.56 4.89
N LYS A 44 -14.37 30.46 4.14
CA LYS A 44 -14.59 30.53 2.68
C LYS A 44 -15.74 31.43 2.30
N LEU A 45 -16.88 31.32 2.98
CA LEU A 45 -18.04 32.17 2.74
C LEU A 45 -17.73 33.65 3.04
N SER A 46 -17.03 33.93 4.14
CA SER A 46 -16.56 35.26 4.49
C SER A 46 -15.64 35.81 3.41
N GLY A 47 -14.65 35.03 2.95
CA GLY A 47 -13.73 35.40 1.88
C GLY A 47 -14.45 35.72 0.56
N ASP A 48 -15.44 34.93 0.19
CA ASP A 48 -16.24 35.16 -1.02
C ASP A 48 -17.08 36.47 -0.91
N ASN A 49 -17.66 36.74 0.26
CA ASN A 49 -18.38 38.00 0.52
C ASN A 49 -17.42 39.20 0.46
N LEU A 50 -16.24 39.12 1.06
CA LEU A 50 -15.23 40.19 1.01
C LEU A 50 -14.75 40.43 -0.43
N ARG A 51 -14.52 39.38 -1.22
CA ARG A 51 -14.15 39.50 -2.65
C ARG A 51 -15.28 40.19 -3.46
N ALA A 52 -16.53 39.85 -3.23
CA ALA A 52 -17.70 40.48 -3.87
C ALA A 52 -17.80 41.97 -3.50
N THR A 53 -17.67 42.30 -2.20
CA THR A 53 -17.71 43.67 -1.70
C THR A 53 -16.55 44.50 -2.29
N ARG A 54 -15.32 43.97 -2.29
CA ARG A 54 -14.13 44.63 -2.90
C ARG A 54 -14.37 44.95 -4.37
N LYS A 55 -14.96 44.00 -5.14
CA LYS A 55 -15.26 44.22 -6.56
C LYS A 55 -16.25 45.36 -6.76
N THR A 56 -17.30 45.42 -5.93
CA THR A 56 -18.30 46.47 -5.97
C THR A 56 -17.68 47.85 -5.68
N LEU A 57 -16.91 47.97 -4.59
CA LEU A 57 -16.25 49.21 -4.19
C LEU A 57 -15.20 49.64 -5.22
N SER A 58 -14.44 48.73 -5.80
CA SER A 58 -13.49 49.02 -6.85
C SER A 58 -14.14 49.62 -8.10
N ASN A 59 -15.32 49.15 -8.48
CA ASN A 59 -16.11 49.72 -9.57
C ASN A 59 -16.59 51.13 -9.23
N GLN A 60 -17.02 51.38 -7.96
CA GLN A 60 -17.42 52.74 -7.51
C GLN A 60 -16.31 53.75 -7.57
N ILE A 61 -15.08 53.36 -7.22
CA ILE A 61 -13.88 54.25 -7.35
C ILE A 61 -13.75 54.74 -8.80
N GLY A 62 -13.92 53.86 -9.79
CA GLY A 62 -13.85 54.22 -11.21
C GLY A 62 -14.88 55.28 -11.60
N ILE A 63 -16.14 55.09 -11.14
CA ILE A 63 -17.23 56.00 -11.42
C ILE A 63 -16.99 57.38 -10.76
N LEU A 64 -16.59 57.40 -9.49
CA LEU A 64 -16.32 58.64 -8.74
C LEU A 64 -15.14 59.43 -9.32
N MET A 65 -14.08 58.75 -9.74
CA MET A 65 -12.94 59.35 -10.40
C MET A 65 -13.34 60.03 -11.75
N GLN A 66 -14.19 59.37 -12.53
CA GLN A 66 -14.71 59.92 -13.78
C GLN A 66 -15.61 61.14 -13.53
N SER A 67 -16.36 61.13 -12.41
CA SER A 67 -17.23 62.24 -12.01
C SER A 67 -16.50 63.40 -11.29
N GLY A 68 -15.18 63.33 -11.14
CA GLY A 68 -14.39 64.37 -10.50
C GLY A 68 -14.45 64.38 -8.95
N LYS A 69 -15.13 63.42 -8.32
CA LYS A 69 -15.34 63.31 -6.86
C LYS A 69 -14.17 62.61 -6.18
N LYS A 70 -13.02 63.28 -6.16
CA LYS A 70 -11.76 62.71 -5.68
C LYS A 70 -11.76 62.34 -4.20
N GLU A 71 -12.37 63.14 -3.33
CA GLU A 71 -12.41 62.91 -1.89
C GLU A 71 -13.25 61.64 -1.55
N GLU A 72 -14.43 61.49 -2.17
CA GLU A 72 -15.25 60.29 -2.02
C GLU A 72 -14.54 59.06 -2.55
N ALA A 73 -13.80 59.16 -3.65
CA ALA A 73 -12.99 58.07 -4.18
C ALA A 73 -11.87 57.65 -3.23
N GLU A 74 -11.19 58.59 -2.53
CA GLU A 74 -10.14 58.26 -1.55
C GLU A 74 -10.71 57.58 -0.30
N GLU A 75 -11.89 57.94 0.14
CA GLU A 75 -12.59 57.23 1.24
C GLU A 75 -12.88 55.77 0.90
N ILE A 76 -13.38 55.49 -0.32
CA ILE A 76 -13.62 54.11 -0.77
C ILE A 76 -12.31 53.36 -0.98
N LYS A 77 -11.22 53.99 -1.40
CA LYS A 77 -9.91 53.36 -1.48
C LYS A 77 -9.44 52.86 -0.12
N LYS A 78 -9.64 53.63 0.96
CA LYS A 78 -9.31 53.18 2.32
C LYS A 78 -10.13 51.94 2.73
N GLN A 79 -11.43 51.94 2.38
CA GLN A 79 -12.27 50.76 2.63
C GLN A 79 -11.79 49.51 1.86
N VAL A 80 -11.40 49.66 0.58
CA VAL A 80 -10.81 48.61 -0.22
C VAL A 80 -9.49 48.12 0.40
N GLN A 81 -8.67 49.01 0.94
CA GLN A 81 -7.45 48.62 1.64
C GLN A 81 -7.75 47.78 2.89
N SER A 82 -8.69 48.20 3.74
CA SER A 82 -9.13 47.43 4.91
C SER A 82 -9.63 46.01 4.52
N ILE A 83 -10.47 45.95 3.46
CA ILE A 83 -10.97 44.68 2.95
C ILE A 83 -9.82 43.77 2.45
N ASN A 84 -8.78 44.32 1.81
CA ASN A 84 -7.63 43.51 1.40
C ASN A 84 -6.87 42.95 2.61
N GLU A 85 -6.72 43.70 3.70
CA GLU A 85 -6.11 43.23 4.94
C GLU A 85 -6.95 42.10 5.59
N GLU A 86 -8.28 42.23 5.58
CA GLU A 86 -9.19 41.22 6.07
C GLU A 86 -9.16 39.96 5.18
N LEU A 87 -9.08 40.10 3.86
CA LEU A 87 -8.93 38.99 2.92
C LEU A 87 -7.66 38.20 3.17
N THR A 88 -6.53 38.90 3.38
CA THR A 88 -5.25 38.23 3.67
C THR A 88 -5.35 37.37 4.94
N LYS A 89 -5.90 37.94 6.02
CA LYS A 89 -6.11 37.18 7.28
C LYS A 89 -7.07 36.01 7.09
N ASN A 90 -8.11 36.18 6.30
CA ASN A 90 -9.08 35.12 6.04
C ASN A 90 -8.47 33.98 5.19
N GLU A 91 -7.65 34.31 4.21
CA GLU A 91 -6.92 33.33 3.38
C GLU A 91 -5.88 32.54 4.21
N GLU A 92 -5.23 33.18 5.18
CA GLU A 92 -4.35 32.50 6.15
C GLU A 92 -5.15 31.50 6.99
N LEU A 93 -6.33 31.89 7.50
CA LEU A 93 -7.22 31.01 8.28
C LEU A 93 -7.73 29.83 7.43
N GLU A 94 -8.17 30.07 6.20
CA GLU A 94 -8.59 29.02 5.28
C GLU A 94 -7.47 27.99 5.04
N THR A 95 -6.24 28.48 4.85
CA THR A 95 -5.06 27.63 4.68
C THR A 95 -4.80 26.80 5.93
N GLN A 96 -4.77 27.43 7.10
CA GLN A 96 -4.56 26.76 8.39
C GLN A 96 -5.61 25.65 8.62
N TYR A 97 -6.90 26.00 8.49
CA TYR A 97 -7.98 25.01 8.69
C TYR A 97 -7.89 23.86 7.68
N SER A 98 -7.55 24.14 6.43
CA SER A 98 -7.41 23.11 5.39
C SER A 98 -6.27 22.13 5.71
N GLU A 99 -5.13 22.64 6.19
CA GLU A 99 -3.98 21.83 6.59
C GLU A 99 -4.29 20.97 7.84
N GLU A 100 -4.92 21.57 8.86
CA GLU A 100 -5.34 20.85 10.06
C GLU A 100 -6.36 19.76 9.77
N ILE A 101 -7.37 20.04 8.93
CA ILE A 101 -8.34 19.05 8.46
C ILE A 101 -7.62 17.90 7.77
N LYS A 102 -6.73 18.21 6.82
CA LYS A 102 -5.97 17.19 6.10
C LYS A 102 -5.16 16.31 7.04
N ALA A 103 -4.43 16.90 7.99
CA ALA A 103 -3.59 16.18 8.94
C ALA A 103 -4.42 15.21 9.82
N LYS A 104 -5.62 15.63 10.25
CA LYS A 104 -6.52 14.79 11.07
C LYS A 104 -7.21 13.71 10.22
N MET A 105 -7.70 14.06 9.04
CA MET A 105 -8.33 13.14 8.10
C MET A 105 -7.39 12.01 7.66
N MET A 106 -6.09 12.26 7.58
CA MET A 106 -5.10 11.23 7.25
C MET A 106 -4.88 10.20 8.35
N LYS A 107 -5.30 10.50 9.59
CA LYS A 107 -5.23 9.56 10.74
C LYS A 107 -6.52 8.77 10.94
N ILE A 108 -7.63 9.20 10.34
CA ILE A 108 -8.91 8.47 10.40
C ILE A 108 -8.84 7.29 9.44
N PRO A 109 -9.12 6.05 9.92
CA PRO A 109 -9.07 4.86 9.09
C PRO A 109 -10.15 4.88 8.02
N ASN A 110 -9.89 4.20 6.89
CA ASN A 110 -10.87 3.99 5.84
C ASN A 110 -12.04 3.15 6.34
N ILE A 111 -13.20 3.30 5.71
CA ILE A 111 -14.38 2.48 6.04
C ILE A 111 -14.16 1.08 5.52
N MET A 112 -14.19 0.10 6.41
CA MET A 112 -14.04 -1.30 6.05
C MET A 112 -15.31 -1.84 5.41
N HIS A 113 -15.14 -2.84 4.55
CA HIS A 113 -16.24 -3.55 3.93
C HIS A 113 -17.07 -4.30 5.00
N GLU A 114 -18.39 -4.38 4.81
CA GLU A 114 -19.31 -5.00 5.78
C GLU A 114 -19.01 -6.46 6.10
N SER A 115 -18.41 -7.19 5.16
CA SER A 115 -18.03 -8.59 5.32
C SER A 115 -16.71 -8.81 6.08
N VAL A 116 -16.01 -7.76 6.50
CA VAL A 116 -14.77 -7.90 7.29
C VAL A 116 -15.13 -8.47 8.67
N PRO A 117 -14.52 -9.60 9.09
CA PRO A 117 -14.77 -10.18 10.40
C PRO A 117 -14.25 -9.25 11.49
N ILE A 118 -14.94 -9.24 12.64
CA ILE A 118 -14.53 -8.44 13.80
C ILE A 118 -13.57 -9.27 14.64
N GLY A 119 -12.39 -8.73 14.89
CA GLY A 119 -11.34 -9.35 15.69
C GLY A 119 -10.29 -8.32 16.07
N LYS A 120 -9.49 -8.59 17.12
CA LYS A 120 -8.54 -7.63 17.71
C LYS A 120 -7.20 -7.58 16.97
N ASP A 121 -6.73 -8.73 16.53
CA ASP A 121 -5.40 -8.89 15.92
C ASP A 121 -5.38 -10.09 14.94
N ASP A 122 -4.24 -10.37 14.33
CA ASP A 122 -4.01 -11.40 13.33
C ASP A 122 -4.39 -12.81 13.80
N SER A 123 -4.38 -13.10 15.10
CA SER A 123 -4.79 -14.40 15.66
C SER A 123 -6.28 -14.70 15.45
N GLU A 124 -7.10 -13.67 15.21
CA GLU A 124 -8.54 -13.74 14.97
C GLU A 124 -8.90 -13.66 13.47
N ASN A 125 -7.92 -13.70 12.58
CA ASN A 125 -8.14 -13.80 11.14
C ASN A 125 -8.87 -15.11 10.80
N VAL A 126 -9.78 -15.05 9.83
CA VAL A 126 -10.70 -16.17 9.53
C VAL A 126 -10.21 -16.96 8.33
N GLU A 127 -9.94 -18.25 8.53
CA GLU A 127 -9.64 -19.17 7.42
C GLU A 127 -10.84 -19.32 6.49
N ILE A 128 -10.65 -18.99 5.21
CA ILE A 128 -11.68 -19.08 4.19
C ILE A 128 -11.62 -20.43 3.48
N LYS A 129 -10.43 -20.82 3.00
CA LYS A 129 -10.28 -22.05 2.22
C LYS A 129 -8.83 -22.52 2.16
N LYS A 130 -8.66 -23.85 2.10
CA LYS A 130 -7.40 -24.53 1.79
C LYS A 130 -7.37 -25.02 0.34
N PHE A 131 -6.18 -25.00 -0.25
CA PHE A 131 -5.91 -25.43 -1.63
C PHE A 131 -4.69 -26.34 -1.65
N GLY A 132 -4.89 -27.57 -2.07
CA GLY A 132 -3.89 -28.63 -2.00
C GLY A 132 -3.83 -29.28 -0.61
N GLU A 133 -3.36 -30.53 -0.60
CA GLU A 133 -3.26 -31.31 0.64
C GLU A 133 -1.89 -31.05 1.30
N PRO A 134 -1.87 -30.63 2.57
CA PRO A 134 -0.63 -30.52 3.34
C PRO A 134 0.05 -31.89 3.49
N VAL A 135 1.30 -31.98 3.11
CA VAL A 135 2.09 -33.22 3.27
C VAL A 135 3.15 -32.98 4.35
N VAL A 136 3.31 -33.95 5.24
CA VAL A 136 4.40 -34.03 6.20
C VAL A 136 5.19 -35.31 5.87
N PRO A 137 6.44 -35.20 5.40
CA PRO A 137 7.26 -36.36 5.10
C PRO A 137 7.59 -37.14 6.37
N ASN A 138 8.03 -38.40 6.21
CA ASN A 138 8.46 -39.25 7.32
C ASN A 138 9.93 -39.03 7.73
N TYR A 139 10.58 -38.00 7.17
CA TYR A 139 11.91 -37.55 7.53
C TYR A 139 11.86 -36.12 8.03
N GLU A 140 12.90 -35.70 8.76
CA GLU A 140 13.03 -34.35 9.30
C GLU A 140 13.44 -33.37 8.20
N ILE A 141 12.76 -32.23 8.15
CA ILE A 141 13.14 -31.09 7.31
C ILE A 141 13.93 -30.11 8.17
N PRO A 142 15.19 -29.82 7.86
CA PRO A 142 16.00 -28.85 8.59
C PRO A 142 15.44 -27.43 8.50
N PHE A 143 15.96 -26.55 9.34
CA PHE A 143 15.69 -25.11 9.22
C PHE A 143 16.15 -24.60 7.85
N HIS A 144 15.39 -23.68 7.24
CA HIS A 144 15.69 -23.20 5.89
C HIS A 144 17.11 -22.64 5.73
N GLY A 145 17.67 -22.02 6.78
CA GLY A 145 19.07 -21.57 6.78
C GLY A 145 20.04 -22.74 6.62
N GLU A 146 19.85 -23.83 7.35
CA GLU A 146 20.65 -25.05 7.28
C GLU A 146 20.54 -25.74 5.92
N ILE A 147 19.32 -25.76 5.34
CA ILE A 147 19.10 -26.24 3.96
C ILE A 147 19.96 -25.42 2.98
N LEU A 148 19.84 -24.10 3.07
CA LEU A 148 20.55 -23.20 2.16
C LEU A 148 22.08 -23.26 2.32
N GLU A 149 22.56 -23.43 3.56
CA GLU A 149 24.00 -23.61 3.84
C GLU A 149 24.50 -24.94 3.30
N SER A 150 23.76 -26.04 3.46
CA SER A 150 24.14 -27.35 2.91
C SER A 150 24.22 -27.33 1.38
N LEU A 151 23.40 -26.55 0.72
CA LEU A 151 23.48 -26.31 -0.73
C LEU A 151 24.62 -25.34 -1.11
N GLY A 152 25.37 -24.78 -0.13
CA GLY A 152 26.37 -23.73 -0.34
C GLY A 152 25.80 -22.47 -0.96
N GLY A 153 24.54 -22.19 -0.66
CA GLY A 153 23.74 -21.12 -1.27
C GLY A 153 23.50 -19.89 -0.39
N LEU A 154 23.98 -19.89 0.85
CA LEU A 154 23.76 -18.78 1.81
C LEU A 154 25.06 -18.37 2.50
N ASP A 155 25.32 -17.06 2.58
CA ASP A 155 26.40 -16.49 3.38
C ASP A 155 25.89 -15.30 4.20
N LEU A 156 25.50 -15.56 5.44
CA LEU A 156 25.05 -14.54 6.39
C LEU A 156 26.21 -13.82 7.06
N ASP A 157 27.39 -14.46 7.20
CA ASP A 157 28.52 -13.87 7.87
C ASP A 157 29.16 -12.75 7.05
N SER A 158 29.28 -12.94 5.75
CA SER A 158 29.69 -11.86 4.85
C SER A 158 28.70 -10.74 4.79
N ALA A 159 27.39 -11.05 4.74
CA ALA A 159 26.34 -10.04 4.75
C ALA A 159 26.37 -9.20 6.04
N ARG A 160 26.60 -9.85 7.20
CA ARG A 160 26.72 -9.16 8.49
C ARG A 160 27.92 -8.19 8.51
N ARG A 161 29.05 -8.58 7.90
CA ARG A 161 30.23 -7.69 7.80
C ARG A 161 30.01 -6.49 6.89
N VAL A 162 29.20 -6.65 5.85
CA VAL A 162 28.98 -5.59 4.85
C VAL A 162 27.83 -4.65 5.24
N SER A 163 26.71 -5.20 5.73
CA SER A 163 25.46 -4.46 5.89
C SER A 163 24.79 -4.60 7.28
N GLY A 164 25.33 -5.48 8.13
CA GLY A 164 24.73 -5.80 9.42
C GLY A 164 23.77 -6.99 9.36
N ASN A 165 22.99 -7.19 10.43
CA ASN A 165 21.98 -8.25 10.50
C ASN A 165 20.79 -7.94 9.59
N GLY A 166 20.04 -8.98 9.18
CA GLY A 166 18.87 -8.84 8.33
C GLY A 166 19.18 -8.65 6.85
N PHE A 167 20.42 -8.92 6.43
CA PHE A 167 20.87 -9.00 5.04
C PHE A 167 21.46 -10.37 4.75
N TYR A 168 21.61 -10.71 3.48
CA TYR A 168 22.07 -12.03 3.03
C TYR A 168 22.78 -11.96 1.68
N TYR A 169 23.66 -12.93 1.44
CA TYR A 169 24.10 -13.30 0.10
C TYR A 169 23.47 -14.64 -0.27
N LEU A 170 22.85 -14.72 -1.44
CA LEU A 170 22.50 -15.98 -2.09
C LEU A 170 23.53 -16.31 -3.16
N MET A 171 23.88 -17.58 -3.29
CA MET A 171 24.95 -18.02 -4.18
C MET A 171 24.58 -19.29 -4.95
N GLY A 172 25.27 -19.55 -6.05
CA GLY A 172 25.16 -20.79 -6.82
C GLY A 172 23.74 -21.09 -7.29
N ASP A 173 23.35 -22.35 -7.18
CA ASP A 173 22.03 -22.81 -7.62
C ASP A 173 20.88 -22.26 -6.79
N VAL A 174 21.12 -21.89 -5.54
CA VAL A 174 20.10 -21.19 -4.70
C VAL A 174 19.81 -19.80 -5.28
N ALA A 175 20.83 -19.03 -5.66
CA ALA A 175 20.65 -17.73 -6.30
C ALA A 175 19.94 -17.86 -7.66
N ARG A 176 20.24 -18.93 -8.42
CA ARG A 176 19.54 -19.25 -9.67
C ARG A 176 18.07 -19.59 -9.42
N LEU A 177 17.77 -20.40 -8.41
CA LEU A 177 16.40 -20.76 -8.02
C LEU A 177 15.61 -19.52 -7.58
N HIS A 178 16.22 -18.64 -6.79
CA HIS A 178 15.63 -17.36 -6.40
C HIS A 178 15.28 -16.50 -7.63
N SER A 179 16.20 -16.36 -8.57
CA SER A 179 15.94 -15.64 -9.83
C SER A 179 14.89 -16.33 -10.71
N ALA A 180 14.89 -17.65 -10.74
CA ALA A 180 13.94 -18.46 -11.50
C ALA A 180 12.50 -18.28 -11.00
N VAL A 181 12.28 -18.31 -9.69
CA VAL A 181 10.95 -18.14 -9.11
C VAL A 181 10.39 -16.73 -9.33
N LEU A 182 11.23 -15.70 -9.28
CA LEU A 182 10.84 -14.31 -9.58
C LEU A 182 10.53 -14.13 -11.08
N THR A 183 11.37 -14.69 -11.96
CA THR A 183 11.13 -14.62 -13.39
C THR A 183 9.84 -15.34 -13.77
N TYR A 184 9.60 -16.49 -13.18
CA TYR A 184 8.34 -17.22 -13.37
C TYR A 184 7.14 -16.42 -12.86
N ALA A 185 7.22 -15.78 -11.69
CA ALA A 185 6.15 -14.96 -11.14
C ALA A 185 5.78 -13.81 -12.08
N ARG A 186 6.78 -13.12 -12.65
CA ARG A 186 6.59 -12.09 -13.66
C ARG A 186 5.87 -12.63 -14.90
N ASP A 187 6.37 -13.72 -15.47
CA ASP A 187 5.80 -14.30 -16.71
C ASP A 187 4.40 -14.86 -16.45
N PHE A 188 4.15 -15.42 -15.25
CA PHE A 188 2.83 -15.84 -14.82
C PHE A 188 1.83 -14.67 -14.85
N MET A 189 2.20 -13.50 -14.36
CA MET A 189 1.32 -12.32 -14.36
C MET A 189 1.14 -11.74 -15.76
N ILE A 190 2.18 -11.72 -16.59
CA ILE A 190 2.07 -11.32 -18.00
C ILE A 190 1.05 -12.22 -18.72
N ASN A 191 1.09 -13.53 -18.48
CA ASN A 191 0.14 -14.49 -19.03
C ASN A 191 -1.30 -14.33 -18.49
N LYS A 192 -1.48 -13.69 -17.31
CA LYS A 192 -2.80 -13.25 -16.80
C LYS A 192 -3.28 -11.93 -17.41
N GLY A 193 -2.52 -11.33 -18.33
CA GLY A 193 -2.88 -10.09 -19.02
C GLY A 193 -2.42 -8.81 -18.31
N PHE A 194 -1.53 -8.91 -17.32
CA PHE A 194 -0.97 -7.74 -16.65
C PHE A 194 0.18 -7.14 -17.46
N THR A 195 0.24 -5.83 -17.52
CA THR A 195 1.36 -5.11 -18.13
C THR A 195 2.52 -5.05 -17.16
N TYR A 196 3.67 -5.61 -17.55
CA TYR A 196 4.88 -5.57 -16.73
C TYR A 196 5.53 -4.19 -16.74
N CYS A 197 5.91 -3.70 -15.55
CA CYS A 197 6.56 -2.40 -15.35
C CYS A 197 7.78 -2.54 -14.45
N ILE A 198 8.82 -1.76 -14.73
CA ILE A 198 9.96 -1.53 -13.82
C ILE A 198 9.81 -0.10 -13.29
N PRO A 199 9.45 0.09 -12.01
CA PRO A 199 9.21 1.40 -11.44
C PRO A 199 10.49 2.02 -10.86
N PRO A 200 10.51 3.32 -10.54
CA PRO A 200 11.52 3.91 -9.67
C PRO A 200 11.49 3.25 -8.27
N TYR A 201 12.66 2.98 -7.71
CA TYR A 201 12.78 2.36 -6.38
C TYR A 201 12.94 3.39 -5.25
N MET A 202 12.93 4.67 -5.59
CA MET A 202 12.90 5.79 -4.66
C MET A 202 11.74 6.70 -5.02
N ILE A 203 10.99 7.14 -4.01
CA ILE A 203 9.80 7.98 -4.18
C ILE A 203 9.83 9.17 -3.22
N ARG A 204 9.13 10.25 -3.58
CA ARG A 204 9.04 11.47 -2.77
C ARG A 204 8.06 11.30 -1.60
N SER A 205 8.25 12.11 -0.56
CA SER A 205 7.42 12.10 0.66
C SER A 205 5.92 12.24 0.38
N ASP A 206 5.55 13.05 -0.59
CA ASP A 206 4.14 13.26 -0.95
C ASP A 206 3.49 12.05 -1.66
N VAL A 207 4.30 11.19 -2.31
CA VAL A 207 3.84 9.89 -2.80
C VAL A 207 3.74 8.91 -1.63
N VAL A 208 4.74 8.86 -0.74
CA VAL A 208 4.70 7.99 0.45
C VAL A 208 3.44 8.23 1.26
N THR A 209 3.16 9.48 1.62
CA THR A 209 1.96 9.85 2.40
C THR A 209 0.65 9.65 1.63
N GLY A 210 0.72 9.51 0.32
CA GLY A 210 -0.42 9.16 -0.53
C GLY A 210 -0.79 7.67 -0.47
N VAL A 211 0.19 6.78 -0.28
CA VAL A 211 0.01 5.34 -0.40
C VAL A 211 -0.04 4.58 0.92
N MET A 212 0.46 5.17 2.02
CA MET A 212 0.47 4.55 3.35
C MET A 212 0.13 5.54 4.48
N SER A 213 -0.03 5.05 5.70
CA SER A 213 -0.18 5.89 6.89
C SER A 213 1.16 6.48 7.34
N PHE A 214 1.14 7.52 8.16
CA PHE A 214 2.36 8.08 8.76
C PHE A 214 3.06 7.10 9.70
N GLU A 215 2.29 6.31 10.45
CA GLU A 215 2.81 5.30 11.38
C GLU A 215 3.56 4.20 10.62
N GLU A 216 2.98 3.71 9.52
CA GLU A 216 3.64 2.74 8.64
C GLU A 216 4.89 3.33 7.98
N MET A 217 4.88 4.59 7.56
CA MET A 217 6.03 5.27 6.97
C MET A 217 7.23 5.28 7.91
N ASP A 218 7.04 5.70 9.15
CA ASP A 218 8.11 5.82 10.13
C ASP A 218 8.68 4.45 10.54
N ALA A 219 7.81 3.44 10.67
CA ALA A 219 8.20 2.09 11.03
C ALA A 219 8.89 1.32 9.90
N MET A 220 8.53 1.61 8.64
CA MET A 220 8.93 0.80 7.48
C MET A 220 10.01 1.44 6.61
N MET A 221 9.92 2.76 6.33
CA MET A 221 10.63 3.36 5.21
C MET A 221 12.04 3.84 5.56
N TYR A 222 13.02 3.53 4.70
CA TYR A 222 14.33 4.19 4.72
C TYR A 222 14.26 5.52 3.97
N LYS A 223 14.71 6.60 4.62
CA LYS A 223 14.83 7.93 4.02
C LYS A 223 16.26 8.16 3.57
N ILE A 224 16.45 8.79 2.41
CA ILE A 224 17.75 9.25 1.94
C ILE A 224 18.08 10.57 2.64
N GLU A 225 19.23 10.62 3.29
CA GLU A 225 19.69 11.82 3.99
C GLU A 225 19.98 12.95 3.00
N GLY A 226 19.49 14.16 3.33
CA GLY A 226 19.66 15.35 2.49
C GLY A 226 18.73 15.46 1.28
N GLU A 227 17.88 14.45 1.05
CA GLU A 227 16.97 14.40 -0.10
C GLU A 227 15.51 14.14 0.32
N ASP A 228 14.55 14.61 -0.50
CA ASP A 228 13.15 14.23 -0.37
C ASP A 228 12.88 12.92 -1.11
N LEU A 229 13.61 11.85 -0.72
CA LEU A 229 13.50 10.52 -1.30
C LEU A 229 13.48 9.44 -0.23
N TYR A 230 12.67 8.41 -0.49
CA TYR A 230 12.50 7.23 0.35
C TYR A 230 12.64 5.98 -0.50
N LEU A 231 13.35 4.97 0.00
CA LEU A 231 13.40 3.64 -0.63
C LEU A 231 12.04 2.96 -0.49
N ILE A 232 11.55 2.35 -1.56
CA ILE A 232 10.25 1.67 -1.54
C ILE A 232 10.27 0.40 -0.68
N GLY A 233 9.22 0.18 0.10
CA GLY A 233 8.97 -1.09 0.80
C GLY A 233 8.18 -2.10 -0.03
N THR A 234 7.67 -1.67 -1.19
CA THR A 234 6.92 -2.44 -2.19
C THR A 234 6.81 -1.61 -3.47
N SER A 235 6.76 -2.27 -4.63
CA SER A 235 6.54 -1.57 -5.91
C SER A 235 5.15 -0.93 -5.99
N GLU A 236 4.17 -1.37 -5.19
CA GLU A 236 2.87 -0.71 -5.06
C GLU A 236 3.00 0.80 -4.92
N HIS A 237 3.90 1.24 -4.03
CA HIS A 237 4.07 2.66 -3.72
C HIS A 237 4.40 3.48 -4.97
N SER A 238 5.35 3.00 -5.74
CA SER A 238 5.81 3.66 -6.97
C SER A 238 4.79 3.53 -8.10
N MET A 239 4.16 2.35 -8.21
CA MET A 239 3.19 2.05 -9.26
C MET A 239 1.90 2.89 -9.11
N ILE A 240 1.39 3.04 -7.90
CA ILE A 240 0.26 3.94 -7.63
C ILE A 240 0.69 5.39 -7.78
N GLY A 241 1.89 5.75 -7.29
CA GLY A 241 2.48 7.08 -7.43
C GLY A 241 2.61 7.56 -8.87
N LYS A 242 2.79 6.64 -9.83
CA LYS A 242 2.80 6.91 -11.29
C LYS A 242 1.59 7.72 -11.75
N PHE A 243 0.45 7.53 -11.11
CA PHE A 243 -0.82 8.15 -11.52
C PHE A 243 -1.17 9.41 -10.71
N LYS A 244 -0.29 9.87 -9.82
CA LYS A 244 -0.50 11.09 -9.01
C LYS A 244 -0.90 12.28 -9.90
N GLY A 245 -2.04 12.91 -9.58
CA GLY A 245 -2.60 14.05 -10.29
C GLY A 245 -3.15 13.74 -11.69
N GLN A 246 -3.18 12.48 -12.10
CA GLN A 246 -3.64 12.09 -13.44
C GLN A 246 -5.16 11.94 -13.51
N ILE A 247 -5.69 12.21 -14.71
CA ILE A 247 -7.08 11.92 -15.09
C ILE A 247 -7.03 10.85 -16.18
N ILE A 248 -7.32 9.62 -15.78
CA ILE A 248 -7.33 8.43 -16.64
C ILE A 248 -8.61 8.46 -17.49
N GLN A 249 -8.53 8.10 -18.78
CA GLN A 249 -9.75 7.94 -19.57
C GLN A 249 -10.49 6.66 -19.12
N GLU A 250 -11.79 6.74 -18.90
CA GLU A 250 -12.59 5.60 -18.40
C GLU A 250 -12.43 4.34 -19.25
N LYS A 251 -12.29 4.50 -20.59
CA LYS A 251 -12.06 3.41 -21.52
C LYS A 251 -10.74 2.64 -21.32
N GLU A 252 -9.79 3.23 -20.58
CA GLU A 252 -8.50 2.60 -20.23
C GLU A 252 -8.59 1.76 -18.96
N LEU A 253 -9.68 1.92 -18.19
CA LEU A 253 -9.92 1.09 -17.02
C LEU A 253 -10.41 -0.32 -17.48
N HIS A 254 -10.00 -1.43 -16.85
CA HIS A 254 -9.15 -1.41 -15.66
C HIS A 254 -7.67 -1.51 -16.05
N LEU A 255 -6.82 -0.76 -15.34
CA LEU A 255 -5.38 -0.86 -15.52
C LEU A 255 -4.85 -2.00 -14.65
N CYS A 256 -4.32 -3.03 -15.30
CA CYS A 256 -3.72 -4.20 -14.65
C CYS A 256 -2.21 -4.15 -14.86
N LEU A 257 -1.45 -3.89 -13.81
CA LEU A 257 -0.01 -3.73 -13.84
C LEU A 257 0.65 -4.73 -12.91
N THR A 258 1.78 -5.28 -13.33
CA THR A 258 2.64 -6.11 -12.48
C THR A 258 4.05 -5.55 -12.46
N SER A 259 4.74 -5.74 -11.35
CA SER A 259 6.04 -5.11 -11.15
C SER A 259 6.93 -5.93 -10.24
N TYR A 260 8.09 -6.28 -10.76
CA TYR A 260 9.23 -6.72 -9.95
C TYR A 260 9.96 -5.51 -9.35
N SER A 261 10.31 -5.60 -8.07
CA SER A 261 11.21 -4.63 -7.44
C SER A 261 11.98 -5.24 -6.27
N PRO A 262 13.18 -4.71 -5.96
CA PRO A 262 13.72 -4.78 -4.61
C PRO A 262 12.79 -4.00 -3.67
N CYS A 263 12.72 -4.45 -2.43
CA CYS A 263 11.94 -3.84 -1.36
C CYS A 263 12.85 -3.65 -0.15
N PHE A 264 12.71 -2.49 0.51
CA PHE A 264 13.53 -2.12 1.65
C PHE A 264 12.65 -1.79 2.84
N ARG A 265 12.84 -2.50 3.97
CA ARG A 265 12.03 -2.29 5.18
C ARG A 265 12.91 -2.25 6.42
N LYS A 266 12.63 -1.29 7.30
CA LYS A 266 13.34 -1.18 8.59
C LYS A 266 13.02 -2.32 9.56
N GLU A 267 11.87 -3.00 9.37
CA GLU A 267 11.38 -4.11 10.22
C GLU A 267 11.42 -3.76 11.73
N VAL A 268 11.07 -2.53 12.08
CA VAL A 268 11.08 -2.04 13.46
C VAL A 268 10.00 -2.75 14.29
N GLY A 269 10.37 -3.27 15.46
CA GLY A 269 9.43 -3.88 16.42
C GLY A 269 9.15 -5.37 16.19
N SER A 270 9.78 -6.00 15.23
CA SER A 270 9.69 -7.44 15.06
C SER A 270 10.64 -8.16 16.00
N HIS A 271 10.11 -9.09 16.80
CA HIS A 271 10.90 -9.93 17.74
C HIS A 271 10.37 -11.35 17.73
N GLY A 272 11.24 -12.35 17.55
CA GLY A 272 10.87 -13.77 17.65
C GLY A 272 11.87 -14.77 17.02
N ILE A 273 11.60 -16.06 17.22
CA ILE A 273 12.43 -17.17 16.70
C ILE A 273 12.41 -17.19 15.15
N GLU A 274 11.37 -16.68 14.52
CA GLU A 274 11.21 -16.61 13.06
C GLU A 274 12.09 -15.54 12.39
N GLU A 275 12.76 -14.69 13.16
CA GLU A 275 13.70 -13.67 12.66
C GLU A 275 15.05 -14.26 12.22
N ARG A 276 15.31 -15.52 12.58
CA ARG A 276 16.55 -16.19 12.16
C ARG A 276 16.48 -16.56 10.67
N GLY A 277 17.62 -16.47 10.00
CA GLY A 277 17.77 -16.82 8.60
C GLY A 277 17.21 -15.76 7.67
N LEU A 278 16.32 -16.16 6.75
CA LEU A 278 15.80 -15.31 5.67
C LEU A 278 14.34 -14.92 5.81
N TYR A 279 13.66 -15.29 6.90
CA TYR A 279 12.22 -15.08 7.00
C TYR A 279 11.84 -13.59 7.10
N ARG A 280 12.65 -12.80 7.84
CA ARG A 280 12.43 -11.36 8.02
C ARG A 280 13.76 -10.62 7.80
N VAL A 281 13.81 -9.83 6.75
CA VAL A 281 15.03 -9.18 6.25
C VAL A 281 14.76 -7.74 5.83
N HIS A 282 15.80 -6.90 5.87
CA HIS A 282 15.71 -5.48 5.51
C HIS A 282 15.66 -5.24 4.00
N GLN A 283 16.15 -6.19 3.22
CA GLN A 283 16.14 -6.16 1.77
C GLN A 283 15.61 -7.49 1.25
N PHE A 284 14.61 -7.43 0.36
CA PHE A 284 14.05 -8.59 -0.32
C PHE A 284 13.53 -8.18 -1.69
N GLU A 285 13.01 -9.12 -2.45
CA GLU A 285 12.50 -8.89 -3.80
C GLU A 285 11.07 -9.37 -3.90
N LYS A 286 10.27 -8.62 -4.65
CA LYS A 286 8.84 -8.88 -4.76
C LYS A 286 8.32 -8.67 -6.18
N GLU A 287 7.49 -9.59 -6.63
CA GLU A 287 6.59 -9.40 -7.77
C GLU A 287 5.21 -9.05 -7.22
N GLU A 288 4.72 -7.87 -7.62
CA GLU A 288 3.47 -7.28 -7.14
C GLU A 288 2.47 -7.15 -8.29
N MET A 289 1.18 -7.26 -8.02
CA MET A 289 0.11 -6.90 -8.94
C MET A 289 -0.69 -5.72 -8.42
N ILE A 290 -0.98 -4.77 -9.31
CA ILE A 290 -1.73 -3.55 -9.04
C ILE A 290 -2.90 -3.48 -10.02
N VAL A 291 -4.08 -3.16 -9.49
CA VAL A 291 -5.26 -2.88 -10.31
C VAL A 291 -5.83 -1.51 -9.95
N ILE A 292 -6.11 -0.71 -10.99
CA ILE A 292 -6.85 0.54 -10.88
C ILE A 292 -8.14 0.38 -11.66
N CYS A 293 -9.28 0.51 -10.98
CA CYS A 293 -10.59 0.22 -11.57
C CYS A 293 -11.67 1.17 -11.05
N LYS A 294 -12.91 1.00 -11.54
CA LYS A 294 -14.09 1.62 -10.97
C LYS A 294 -14.43 1.03 -9.60
N ALA A 295 -15.16 1.79 -8.79
CA ALA A 295 -15.56 1.32 -7.45
C ALA A 295 -16.42 0.04 -7.52
N GLU A 296 -17.32 -0.05 -8.49
CA GLU A 296 -18.18 -1.21 -8.70
C GLU A 296 -17.42 -2.49 -9.06
N ASP A 297 -16.26 -2.38 -9.69
CA ASP A 297 -15.44 -3.51 -10.14
C ASP A 297 -14.46 -3.99 -9.06
N ALA A 298 -14.25 -3.21 -7.99
CA ALA A 298 -13.19 -3.43 -7.02
C ALA A 298 -13.28 -4.81 -6.33
N MET A 299 -14.47 -5.24 -5.95
CA MET A 299 -14.64 -6.55 -5.27
C MET A 299 -14.47 -7.73 -6.23
N GLU A 300 -14.80 -7.59 -7.50
CA GLU A 300 -14.52 -8.61 -8.51
C GLU A 300 -13.01 -8.77 -8.70
N TRP A 301 -12.28 -7.65 -8.82
CA TRP A 301 -10.82 -7.66 -8.93
C TRP A 301 -10.14 -8.18 -7.66
N TYR A 302 -10.60 -7.79 -6.48
CA TYR A 302 -10.12 -8.34 -5.22
C TYR A 302 -10.18 -9.87 -5.22
N ASN A 303 -11.33 -10.43 -5.62
CA ASN A 303 -11.54 -11.87 -5.68
C ASN A 303 -10.72 -12.58 -6.78
N LYS A 304 -10.35 -11.90 -7.86
CA LYS A 304 -9.45 -12.44 -8.89
C LYS A 304 -8.00 -12.42 -8.41
N MET A 305 -7.56 -11.33 -7.78
CA MET A 305 -6.17 -11.12 -7.44
C MET A 305 -5.64 -12.12 -6.42
N TRP A 306 -6.33 -12.35 -5.31
CA TRP A 306 -5.86 -13.35 -4.34
C TRP A 306 -5.86 -14.78 -4.92
N LYS A 307 -6.78 -15.11 -5.84
CA LYS A 307 -6.77 -16.38 -6.55
C LYS A 307 -5.52 -16.56 -7.41
N TYR A 308 -5.00 -15.50 -8.03
CA TYR A 308 -3.77 -15.57 -8.81
C TYR A 308 -2.56 -15.96 -7.93
N THR A 309 -2.47 -15.44 -6.72
CA THR A 309 -1.42 -15.89 -5.78
C THR A 309 -1.59 -17.35 -5.38
N VAL A 310 -2.83 -17.80 -5.13
CA VAL A 310 -3.13 -19.21 -4.88
C VAL A 310 -2.71 -20.07 -6.09
N GLU A 311 -3.10 -19.72 -7.29
CA GLU A 311 -2.75 -20.44 -8.53
C GLU A 311 -1.23 -20.47 -8.73
N PHE A 312 -0.53 -19.37 -8.46
CA PHE A 312 0.93 -19.28 -8.55
C PHE A 312 1.60 -20.31 -7.63
N PHE A 313 1.31 -20.31 -6.34
CA PHE A 313 1.90 -21.27 -5.41
C PHE A 313 1.47 -22.71 -5.69
N ARG A 314 0.24 -22.94 -6.11
CA ARG A 314 -0.23 -24.27 -6.53
C ARG A 314 0.50 -24.79 -7.77
N SER A 315 0.90 -23.92 -8.69
CA SER A 315 1.72 -24.31 -9.85
C SER A 315 3.15 -24.74 -9.47
N LEU A 316 3.59 -24.41 -8.25
CA LEU A 316 4.86 -24.83 -7.64
C LEU A 316 4.69 -26.03 -6.69
N ASP A 317 3.55 -26.69 -6.71
CA ASP A 317 3.17 -27.80 -5.83
C ASP A 317 3.12 -27.44 -4.33
N VAL A 318 3.07 -26.17 -3.99
CA VAL A 318 2.97 -25.67 -2.60
C VAL A 318 1.51 -25.60 -2.15
N PRO A 319 1.07 -26.33 -1.11
CA PRO A 319 -0.25 -26.15 -0.52
C PRO A 319 -0.38 -24.78 0.14
N VAL A 320 -1.54 -24.14 -0.05
CA VAL A 320 -1.82 -22.82 0.52
C VAL A 320 -3.19 -22.76 1.16
N ARG A 321 -3.41 -21.77 2.05
CA ARG A 321 -4.72 -21.38 2.53
C ARG A 321 -4.92 -19.88 2.39
N THR A 322 -6.17 -19.44 2.47
CA THR A 322 -6.51 -18.02 2.49
C THR A 322 -7.15 -17.64 3.82
N LEU A 323 -6.74 -16.51 4.38
CA LEU A 323 -7.28 -15.91 5.60
C LEU A 323 -7.90 -14.56 5.27
N GLU A 324 -9.13 -14.33 5.69
CA GLU A 324 -9.71 -12.98 5.71
C GLU A 324 -9.20 -12.23 6.93
N CYS A 325 -8.54 -11.10 6.72
CA CYS A 325 -8.05 -10.27 7.81
C CYS A 325 -9.22 -9.67 8.59
N CYS A 326 -9.16 -9.75 9.91
CA CYS A 326 -10.15 -9.17 10.79
C CYS A 326 -9.95 -7.65 10.95
N SER A 327 -10.91 -6.99 11.55
CA SER A 327 -10.97 -5.52 11.66
C SER A 327 -9.77 -4.90 12.38
N GLY A 328 -9.22 -5.56 13.39
CA GLY A 328 -8.08 -5.07 14.17
C GLY A 328 -6.73 -5.27 13.47
N ASP A 329 -6.63 -6.27 12.58
CA ASP A 329 -5.44 -6.52 11.76
C ASP A 329 -5.45 -5.70 10.45
N LEU A 330 -6.60 -5.13 10.08
CA LEU A 330 -6.77 -4.38 8.84
C LEU A 330 -6.11 -3.00 8.92
N ALA A 331 -5.05 -2.75 8.18
CA ALA A 331 -4.37 -1.45 8.12
C ALA A 331 -5.32 -0.29 7.75
N ASP A 332 -4.96 0.93 8.14
CA ASP A 332 -5.87 2.09 8.11
C ASP A 332 -6.42 2.45 6.72
N LEU A 333 -5.67 2.24 5.66
CA LEU A 333 -6.12 2.56 4.30
C LEU A 333 -6.95 1.46 3.67
N LYS A 334 -6.88 0.23 4.18
CA LYS A 334 -7.52 -0.94 3.58
C LYS A 334 -9.02 -0.95 3.87
N VAL A 335 -9.79 -1.29 2.84
CA VAL A 335 -11.24 -1.58 2.93
C VAL A 335 -11.46 -3.05 3.28
N LYS A 336 -10.64 -3.93 2.70
CA LYS A 336 -10.67 -5.38 2.92
C LYS A 336 -9.32 -5.98 2.55
N SER A 337 -8.90 -7.04 3.25
CA SER A 337 -7.65 -7.75 3.00
C SER A 337 -7.82 -9.25 3.17
N CYS A 338 -7.12 -10.02 2.33
CA CYS A 338 -7.04 -11.46 2.41
C CYS A 338 -5.58 -11.89 2.28
N ASP A 339 -5.08 -12.62 3.26
CA ASP A 339 -3.75 -13.18 3.21
C ASP A 339 -3.75 -14.55 2.55
N VAL A 340 -2.69 -14.84 1.83
CA VAL A 340 -2.39 -16.18 1.31
C VAL A 340 -1.21 -16.71 2.10
N GLU A 341 -1.40 -17.86 2.71
CA GLU A 341 -0.37 -18.54 3.49
C GLU A 341 0.02 -19.85 2.86
N ALA A 342 1.33 -20.13 2.82
CA ALA A 342 1.91 -21.38 2.34
C ALA A 342 2.10 -22.38 3.48
N TRP A 343 1.93 -23.66 3.18
CA TRP A 343 2.20 -24.75 4.11
C TRP A 343 3.70 -24.89 4.36
N SER A 344 4.10 -24.97 5.62
CA SER A 344 5.43 -25.37 6.06
C SER A 344 5.37 -26.81 6.59
N PRO A 345 5.86 -27.80 5.86
CA PRO A 345 5.90 -29.19 6.36
C PRO A 345 6.85 -29.35 7.56
N ARG A 346 7.88 -28.51 7.67
CA ARG A 346 8.79 -28.45 8.82
C ARG A 346 8.08 -27.99 10.10
N GLN A 347 7.35 -26.87 10.01
CA GLN A 347 6.65 -26.28 11.17
C GLN A 347 5.28 -26.91 11.41
N LYS A 348 4.74 -27.68 10.45
CA LYS A 348 3.38 -28.21 10.43
C LYS A 348 2.32 -27.13 10.62
N LYS A 349 2.58 -25.96 10.05
CA LYS A 349 1.69 -24.79 10.06
C LYS A 349 1.79 -24.02 8.76
N TYR A 350 0.85 -23.12 8.53
CA TYR A 350 0.89 -22.18 7.43
C TYR A 350 1.60 -20.90 7.86
N PHE A 351 2.19 -20.18 6.90
CA PHE A 351 2.80 -18.86 7.10
C PHE A 351 2.52 -17.96 5.90
N GLU A 352 2.40 -16.66 6.14
CA GLU A 352 2.06 -15.66 5.13
C GLU A 352 3.12 -15.56 4.02
N VAL A 353 2.65 -15.63 2.77
CA VAL A 353 3.46 -15.46 1.55
C VAL A 353 2.91 -14.38 0.62
N GLY A 354 1.72 -13.87 0.88
CA GLY A 354 1.12 -12.79 0.12
C GLY A 354 -0.10 -12.20 0.81
N SER A 355 -0.40 -10.94 0.52
CA SER A 355 -1.55 -10.22 1.07
C SER A 355 -2.20 -9.41 -0.05
N CYS A 356 -3.49 -9.69 -0.29
CA CYS A 356 -4.33 -9.01 -1.26
C CYS A 356 -5.20 -7.96 -0.56
N SER A 357 -5.21 -6.73 -1.06
CA SER A 357 -5.96 -5.64 -0.45
C SER A 357 -6.72 -4.81 -1.47
N THR A 358 -7.94 -4.39 -1.10
CA THR A 358 -8.60 -3.26 -1.76
C THR A 358 -8.58 -2.06 -0.82
N LEU A 359 -8.22 -0.90 -1.36
CA LEU A 359 -8.12 0.35 -0.62
C LEU A 359 -9.26 1.32 -0.96
N GLY A 360 -10.19 0.88 -1.84
CA GLY A 360 -11.22 1.77 -2.36
C GLY A 360 -10.59 3.02 -3.00
N ASP A 361 -11.14 4.18 -2.72
CA ASP A 361 -10.64 5.46 -3.24
C ASP A 361 -9.59 6.15 -2.34
N ALA A 362 -9.12 5.51 -1.27
CA ALA A 362 -8.29 6.16 -0.26
C ALA A 362 -6.97 6.72 -0.81
N GLN A 363 -6.25 5.92 -1.61
CA GLN A 363 -5.01 6.36 -2.26
C GLN A 363 -5.30 7.34 -3.40
N ALA A 364 -6.33 7.08 -4.19
CA ALA A 364 -6.74 7.96 -5.28
C ALA A 364 -7.11 9.36 -4.78
N ARG A 365 -7.78 9.45 -3.64
CA ARG A 365 -8.14 10.71 -2.98
C ARG A 365 -6.90 11.47 -2.49
N ARG A 366 -5.94 10.78 -1.88
CA ARG A 366 -4.69 11.38 -1.40
C ARG A 366 -3.78 11.87 -2.53
N LEU A 367 -3.71 11.10 -3.63
CA LEU A 367 -2.86 11.36 -4.79
C LEU A 367 -3.57 12.08 -5.94
N SER A 368 -4.86 12.44 -5.77
CA SER A 368 -5.68 13.11 -6.80
C SER A 368 -5.79 12.30 -8.10
N ILE A 369 -5.91 10.99 -8.01
CA ILE A 369 -6.08 10.09 -9.17
C ILE A 369 -7.55 10.01 -9.51
N ARG A 370 -7.93 10.36 -10.72
CA ARG A 370 -9.33 10.35 -11.17
C ARG A 370 -9.48 9.65 -12.51
N ALA A 371 -10.69 9.24 -12.81
CA ALA A 371 -11.08 8.85 -14.15
C ALA A 371 -12.08 9.84 -14.72
N LYS A 372 -12.06 10.01 -16.05
CA LYS A 372 -13.00 10.85 -16.79
C LYS A 372 -14.08 9.97 -17.40
N GLY A 373 -15.26 9.96 -16.79
CA GLY A 373 -16.45 9.33 -17.32
C GLY A 373 -17.39 10.30 -18.02
N GLU A 374 -18.51 9.79 -18.53
CA GLU A 374 -19.54 10.58 -19.22
C GLU A 374 -20.16 11.66 -18.33
N LYS A 375 -20.33 11.37 -17.03
CA LYS A 375 -20.94 12.27 -16.04
C LYS A 375 -19.94 13.20 -15.35
N GLY A 376 -18.67 13.19 -15.78
CA GLY A 376 -17.59 13.97 -15.17
C GLY A 376 -16.50 13.11 -14.56
N ASN A 377 -15.58 13.77 -13.83
CA ASN A 377 -14.47 13.10 -13.19
C ASN A 377 -14.89 12.45 -11.87
N TYR A 378 -14.41 11.22 -11.62
CA TYR A 378 -14.62 10.50 -10.38
C TYR A 378 -13.31 9.87 -9.88
N LEU A 379 -13.26 9.53 -8.58
CA LEU A 379 -12.10 8.84 -7.99
C LEU A 379 -12.13 7.35 -8.35
N VAL A 380 -10.96 6.81 -8.65
CA VAL A 380 -10.80 5.38 -8.94
C VAL A 380 -10.57 4.58 -7.65
N SER A 381 -10.80 3.29 -7.70
CA SER A 381 -10.38 2.33 -6.68
C SER A 381 -9.02 1.75 -7.02
N THR A 382 -8.20 1.52 -5.98
CA THR A 382 -6.89 0.88 -6.10
C THR A 382 -6.84 -0.42 -5.33
N LEU A 383 -6.19 -1.42 -5.92
CA LEU A 383 -5.97 -2.73 -5.32
C LEU A 383 -4.52 -3.13 -5.51
N ASN A 384 -4.00 -3.86 -4.54
CA ASN A 384 -2.68 -4.48 -4.63
C ASN A 384 -2.73 -5.93 -4.15
N ASN A 385 -1.79 -6.73 -4.62
CA ASN A 385 -1.57 -8.07 -4.11
C ASN A 385 -0.16 -8.54 -4.43
N THR A 386 0.44 -9.27 -3.53
CA THR A 386 1.73 -9.94 -3.73
C THR A 386 1.53 -11.23 -4.53
N VAL A 387 2.20 -11.34 -5.67
CA VAL A 387 2.32 -12.62 -6.38
C VAL A 387 3.33 -13.49 -5.65
N LEU A 388 4.51 -12.93 -5.40
CA LEU A 388 5.63 -13.57 -4.73
C LEU A 388 6.45 -12.52 -4.00
N ALA A 389 6.78 -12.77 -2.74
CA ALA A 389 7.81 -12.04 -2.00
C ALA A 389 8.88 -13.03 -1.54
N THR A 390 10.12 -12.77 -1.91
CA THR A 390 11.28 -13.52 -1.43
C THR A 390 11.84 -12.85 -0.17
N PRO A 391 12.45 -13.60 0.72
CA PRO A 391 12.70 -15.04 0.70
C PRO A 391 11.55 -15.95 1.13
N ARG A 392 10.42 -15.44 1.68
CA ARG A 392 9.34 -16.31 2.20
C ARG A 392 8.82 -17.29 1.14
N GLY A 393 8.58 -16.82 -0.08
CA GLY A 393 8.18 -17.69 -1.17
C GLY A 393 9.24 -18.73 -1.52
N LEU A 394 10.53 -18.38 -1.44
CA LEU A 394 11.63 -19.32 -1.62
C LEU A 394 11.64 -20.38 -0.50
N ILE A 395 11.44 -20.00 0.76
CA ILE A 395 11.31 -20.92 1.89
C ILE A 395 10.18 -21.92 1.64
N ALA A 396 9.02 -21.46 1.18
CA ALA A 396 7.89 -22.30 0.85
C ALA A 396 8.25 -23.34 -0.22
N VAL A 397 8.94 -22.93 -1.29
CA VAL A 397 9.42 -23.81 -2.34
C VAL A 397 10.43 -24.83 -1.81
N LEU A 398 11.42 -24.38 -1.03
CA LEU A 398 12.45 -25.26 -0.47
C LEU A 398 11.86 -26.32 0.46
N GLU A 399 11.07 -25.93 1.45
CA GLU A 399 10.51 -26.87 2.45
C GLU A 399 9.57 -27.90 1.82
N ASN A 400 8.75 -27.50 0.83
CA ASN A 400 7.81 -28.40 0.16
C ASN A 400 8.48 -29.30 -0.90
N ASN A 401 9.72 -29.04 -1.28
CA ASN A 401 10.45 -29.81 -2.28
C ASN A 401 11.76 -30.43 -1.75
N TYR A 402 11.99 -30.35 -0.44
CA TYR A 402 13.12 -30.97 0.23
C TYR A 402 13.00 -32.50 0.20
N GLN A 403 14.11 -33.20 -0.08
CA GLN A 403 14.17 -34.65 -0.16
C GLN A 403 15.00 -35.23 1.00
N GLU A 404 14.80 -36.50 1.31
CA GLU A 404 15.49 -37.21 2.40
C GLU A 404 17.03 -37.16 2.28
N ASP A 405 17.54 -37.13 1.05
CA ASP A 405 18.98 -37.03 0.77
C ASP A 405 19.55 -35.60 0.87
N GLY A 406 18.76 -34.66 1.31
CA GLY A 406 19.14 -33.23 1.44
C GLY A 406 19.00 -32.42 0.15
N SER A 407 18.64 -33.04 -0.95
CA SER A 407 18.45 -32.36 -2.22
C SER A 407 17.11 -31.58 -2.28
N ILE A 408 17.02 -30.65 -3.21
CA ILE A 408 15.79 -29.94 -3.54
C ILE A 408 15.34 -30.33 -4.93
N LYS A 409 14.14 -30.90 -5.03
CA LYS A 409 13.50 -31.13 -6.31
C LYS A 409 13.01 -29.78 -6.87
N VAL A 410 13.45 -29.43 -8.07
CA VAL A 410 13.01 -28.19 -8.73
C VAL A 410 11.58 -28.40 -9.28
N PRO A 411 10.59 -27.59 -8.86
CA PRO A 411 9.25 -27.65 -9.43
C PRO A 411 9.27 -27.56 -10.95
N LYS A 412 8.42 -28.35 -11.62
CA LYS A 412 8.40 -28.43 -13.09
C LYS A 412 8.26 -27.05 -13.75
N ALA A 413 7.47 -26.17 -13.17
CA ALA A 413 7.26 -24.81 -13.66
C ALA A 413 8.56 -23.94 -13.64
N LEU A 414 9.51 -24.26 -12.76
CA LEU A 414 10.76 -23.54 -12.62
C LEU A 414 11.92 -24.13 -13.44
N GLN A 415 11.84 -25.39 -13.87
CA GLN A 415 12.91 -26.05 -14.62
C GLN A 415 13.35 -25.28 -15.89
N PRO A 416 12.46 -24.72 -16.71
CA PRO A 416 12.86 -23.90 -17.86
C PRO A 416 13.73 -22.68 -17.48
N TYR A 417 13.45 -22.09 -16.32
CA TYR A 417 14.18 -20.93 -15.79
C TYR A 417 15.50 -21.32 -15.09
N MET A 418 15.68 -22.63 -14.83
CA MET A 418 16.88 -23.22 -14.23
C MET A 418 17.77 -23.93 -15.28
N GLY A 419 17.52 -23.68 -16.59
CA GLY A 419 18.27 -24.35 -17.67
C GLY A 419 18.03 -25.86 -17.72
N GLY A 420 16.84 -26.32 -17.31
CA GLY A 420 16.47 -27.74 -17.27
C GLY A 420 16.95 -28.50 -16.02
N THR A 421 17.53 -27.82 -15.02
CA THR A 421 17.91 -28.45 -13.75
C THR A 421 16.68 -28.99 -13.02
N GLU A 422 16.68 -30.29 -12.71
CA GLU A 422 15.56 -30.94 -12.04
C GLU A 422 15.80 -31.09 -10.52
N VAL A 423 17.04 -31.13 -10.09
CA VAL A 423 17.43 -31.35 -8.68
C VAL A 423 18.65 -30.49 -8.34
N ILE A 424 18.60 -29.81 -7.20
CA ILE A 424 19.74 -29.12 -6.60
C ILE A 424 20.25 -29.99 -5.46
N LYS A 425 21.54 -30.35 -5.50
CA LYS A 425 22.17 -31.26 -4.52
C LYS A 425 22.97 -30.49 -3.49
N PRO A 426 23.10 -31.01 -2.25
CA PRO A 426 24.06 -30.50 -1.27
C PRO A 426 25.46 -30.44 -1.86
N LYS A 427 26.28 -29.47 -1.41
CA LYS A 427 27.70 -29.45 -1.72
C LYS A 427 28.42 -30.49 -0.86
N GLU A 428 29.36 -31.21 -1.46
CA GLU A 428 30.25 -32.14 -0.78
C GLU A 428 31.18 -31.40 0.18
#